data_d3e7c118c4ee9e6a7aed5f8ad7fb0174
#
_entry.id   d3e7c118c4ee9e6a7aed5f8ad7fb0174
#
_cell.length_a   1.000
_cell.length_b   1.000
_cell.length_c   1.000
_cell.angle_alpha   90.00
_cell.angle_beta   90.00
_cell.angle_gamma   90.00
#
_symmetry.space_group_name_H-M   'P 1'
#
loop_
_entity.id
_entity.type
_entity.pdbx_description
1 polymer ?
#
loop_
_entity_poly.entity_id
_entity_poly.type
_entity_poly.pdbx_seq_one_letter_code
_entity_poly.pdbx_strand_id
1 'polypeptide(L)'
;MEQPSALTQEPRIANSHALAPMLTPRSVTLIGASRKRNSVGNDALRNLLSGGYRGAIYPVKPSYRSLYGCACYSAITELAEPVDLVIVSVPNKVLERTVGQALASGARSLVIFAGAELEDDGKSCIAAMARCARVPVCGANQRASLKRLRRRSNVACTSLL
;
A
#
# COMPACT_ATOMS: atom_id res chain seq x y z
N MET A 1 -6.76 41.94 31.51
CA MET A 1 -5.89 40.70 31.56
C MET A 1 -6.72 39.57 31.01
N GLU A 2 -6.65 39.37 29.69
CA GLU A 2 -7.32 38.25 29.01
C GLU A 2 -6.34 37.08 28.91
N GLN A 3 -6.77 35.94 29.41
CA GLN A 3 -6.04 34.69 29.29
C GLN A 3 -6.23 34.13 27.88
N PRO A 4 -5.18 33.65 27.18
CA PRO A 4 -5.34 33.05 25.87
C PRO A 4 -6.02 31.67 25.99
N SER A 5 -7.05 31.49 25.17
CA SER A 5 -7.80 30.25 24.99
C SER A 5 -6.89 29.04 24.79
N ALA A 6 -7.11 28.03 25.60
CA ALA A 6 -6.55 26.71 25.40
C ALA A 6 -6.99 26.15 24.04
N LEU A 7 -6.05 26.01 23.13
CA LEU A 7 -6.23 25.27 21.88
C LEU A 7 -6.69 23.85 22.23
N THR A 8 -7.92 23.54 21.89
CA THR A 8 -8.49 22.20 21.99
C THR A 8 -7.64 21.27 21.13
N GLN A 9 -6.77 20.53 21.76
CA GLN A 9 -6.09 19.40 21.10
C GLN A 9 -7.16 18.34 20.82
N GLU A 10 -7.53 18.20 19.56
CA GLU A 10 -8.34 17.07 19.12
C GLU A 10 -7.67 15.76 19.62
N PRO A 11 -8.44 14.81 20.16
CA PRO A 11 -7.87 13.56 20.66
C PRO A 11 -7.22 12.85 19.47
N ARG A 12 -5.90 12.70 19.51
CA ARG A 12 -5.17 11.79 18.64
C ARG A 12 -5.72 10.40 18.93
N ILE A 13 -6.64 9.93 18.09
CA ILE A 13 -7.07 8.54 18.09
C ILE A 13 -5.81 7.73 17.86
N ALA A 14 -5.29 7.13 18.90
CA ALA A 14 -4.21 6.16 18.80
C ALA A 14 -4.76 5.02 17.95
N ASN A 15 -4.38 4.98 16.67
CA ASN A 15 -4.77 3.96 15.72
C ASN A 15 -4.13 2.62 16.15
N SER A 16 -4.70 1.99 17.17
CA SER A 16 -4.31 0.67 17.67
C SER A 16 -4.80 -0.47 16.77
N HIS A 17 -5.52 -0.15 15.68
CA HIS A 17 -6.06 -1.16 14.79
C HIS A 17 -4.98 -1.62 13.80
N ALA A 18 -4.81 -2.94 13.65
CA ALA A 18 -3.81 -3.53 12.75
C ALA A 18 -3.91 -3.05 11.29
N LEU A 19 -5.09 -2.59 10.85
CA LEU A 19 -5.34 -2.07 9.51
C LEU A 19 -5.16 -0.54 9.39
N ALA A 20 -4.87 0.18 10.46
CA ALA A 20 -4.72 1.63 10.41
C ALA A 20 -3.68 2.11 9.39
N PRO A 21 -2.50 1.48 9.24
CA PRO A 21 -1.53 1.87 8.22
C PRO A 21 -2.05 1.71 6.79
N MET A 22 -3.01 0.82 6.56
CA MET A 22 -3.62 0.61 5.26
C MET A 22 -4.76 1.60 4.98
N LEU A 23 -5.55 1.94 5.99
CA LEU A 23 -6.76 2.76 5.82
C LEU A 23 -6.47 4.26 5.87
N THR A 24 -5.51 4.67 6.68
CA THR A 24 -5.10 6.07 6.88
C THR A 24 -3.58 6.20 6.85
N PRO A 25 -2.92 5.81 5.75
CA PRO A 25 -1.47 5.86 5.65
C PRO A 25 -0.96 7.30 5.66
N ARG A 26 0.14 7.56 6.36
CA ARG A 26 0.86 8.84 6.31
C ARG A 26 1.94 8.85 5.23
N SER A 27 2.37 7.66 4.81
CA SER A 27 3.34 7.47 3.74
C SER A 27 2.93 6.29 2.85
N VAL A 28 3.09 6.48 1.54
CA VAL A 28 2.76 5.47 0.52
C VAL A 28 3.93 5.28 -0.41
N THR A 29 4.35 4.04 -0.57
CA THR A 29 5.32 3.64 -1.61
C THR A 29 4.59 2.91 -2.73
N LEU A 30 4.85 3.29 -3.97
CA LEU A 30 4.33 2.62 -5.15
C LEU A 30 5.46 1.90 -5.89
N ILE A 31 5.55 0.59 -5.75
CA ILE A 31 6.51 -0.25 -6.49
C ILE A 31 5.90 -0.64 -7.83
N GLY A 32 6.61 -0.33 -8.91
CA GLY A 32 6.12 -0.49 -10.28
C GLY A 32 5.42 0.74 -10.84
N ALA A 33 5.71 1.91 -10.27
CA ALA A 33 5.29 3.20 -10.82
C ALA A 33 5.67 3.34 -12.30
N SER A 34 4.85 4.02 -13.10
CA SER A 34 5.04 4.11 -14.55
C SER A 34 4.47 5.41 -15.12
N ARG A 35 5.03 5.85 -16.28
CA ARG A 35 4.42 6.89 -17.14
C ARG A 35 3.51 6.30 -18.20
N LYS A 36 3.52 4.98 -18.38
CA LYS A 36 2.74 4.32 -19.40
C LYS A 36 1.25 4.49 -19.09
N ARG A 37 0.50 5.14 -19.99
CA ARG A 37 -0.96 5.26 -19.88
C ARG A 37 -1.61 3.88 -19.80
N ASN A 38 -2.72 3.78 -19.09
CA ASN A 38 -3.49 2.53 -18.89
C ASN A 38 -2.66 1.42 -18.21
N SER A 39 -1.69 1.79 -17.40
CA SER A 39 -1.01 0.85 -16.50
C SER A 39 -1.43 1.12 -15.06
N VAL A 40 -1.63 0.05 -14.30
CA VAL A 40 -2.04 0.14 -12.89
C VAL A 40 -1.12 1.04 -12.08
N GLY A 41 0.20 0.94 -12.32
CA GLY A 41 1.18 1.80 -11.62
C GLY A 41 1.11 3.28 -12.01
N ASN A 42 0.64 3.61 -13.23
CA ASN A 42 0.38 4.99 -13.62
C ASN A 42 -0.89 5.52 -12.95
N ASP A 43 -1.96 4.73 -13.05
CA ASP A 43 -3.27 5.14 -12.57
C ASP A 43 -3.27 5.28 -11.03
N ALA A 44 -2.62 4.37 -10.32
CA ALA A 44 -2.47 4.46 -8.88
C ALA A 44 -1.71 5.73 -8.46
N LEU A 45 -0.59 6.07 -9.13
CA LEU A 45 0.16 7.28 -8.82
C LEU A 45 -0.65 8.55 -9.11
N ARG A 46 -1.32 8.60 -10.24
CA ARG A 46 -2.19 9.74 -10.60
C ARG A 46 -3.34 9.91 -9.62
N ASN A 47 -3.99 8.82 -9.23
CA ASN A 47 -5.09 8.86 -8.27
C ASN A 47 -4.63 9.35 -6.89
N LEU A 48 -3.45 8.94 -6.41
CA LEU A 48 -2.87 9.48 -5.18
C LEU A 48 -2.64 10.99 -5.27
N LEU A 49 -2.08 11.46 -6.38
CA LEU A 49 -1.74 12.88 -6.58
C LEU A 49 -2.98 13.75 -6.79
N SER A 50 -3.98 13.28 -7.58
CA SER A 50 -5.20 14.03 -7.88
C SER A 50 -6.30 13.84 -6.84
N GLY A 51 -6.26 12.74 -6.08
CA GLY A 51 -7.26 12.40 -5.06
C GLY A 51 -7.12 13.14 -3.74
N GLY A 52 -6.20 14.11 -3.64
CA GLY A 52 -6.01 14.93 -2.45
C GLY A 52 -5.28 14.22 -1.31
N TYR A 53 -4.56 13.13 -1.61
CA TYR A 53 -3.71 12.51 -0.60
C TYR A 53 -2.59 13.47 -0.17
N ARG A 54 -2.51 13.73 1.15
CA ARG A 54 -1.59 14.72 1.72
C ARG A 54 -0.34 14.11 2.37
N GLY A 55 -0.24 12.79 2.40
CA GLY A 55 0.92 12.07 2.93
C GLY A 55 2.09 12.05 1.95
N ALA A 56 3.21 11.50 2.39
CA ALA A 56 4.39 11.32 1.56
C ALA A 56 4.18 10.21 0.52
N ILE A 57 4.57 10.46 -0.74
CA ILE A 57 4.49 9.49 -1.84
C ILE A 57 5.90 9.19 -2.35
N TYR A 58 6.26 7.91 -2.37
CA TYR A 58 7.57 7.42 -2.79
C TYR A 58 7.42 6.44 -3.96
N PRO A 59 7.44 6.92 -5.22
CA PRO A 59 7.45 6.04 -6.38
C PRO A 59 8.76 5.25 -6.44
N VAL A 60 8.68 3.95 -6.67
CA VAL A 60 9.85 3.08 -6.84
C VAL A 60 9.86 2.52 -8.26
N LYS A 61 10.86 2.95 -9.04
CA LYS A 61 11.10 2.49 -10.40
C LYS A 61 12.52 2.85 -10.84
N PRO A 62 13.44 1.87 -11.03
CA PRO A 62 14.84 2.14 -11.36
C PRO A 62 15.07 2.99 -12.61
N SER A 63 14.15 2.94 -13.58
CA SER A 63 14.29 3.64 -14.87
C SER A 63 13.89 5.12 -14.83
N TYR A 64 13.42 5.65 -13.70
CA TYR A 64 13.01 7.05 -13.58
C TYR A 64 13.71 7.74 -12.42
N ARG A 65 14.11 9.01 -12.61
CA ARG A 65 14.58 9.88 -11.53
C ARG A 65 13.42 10.63 -10.86
N SER A 66 12.37 10.91 -11.63
CA SER A 66 11.16 11.54 -11.12
C SER A 66 9.93 11.13 -11.91
N LEU A 67 8.78 11.11 -11.25
CA LEU A 67 7.46 10.84 -11.85
C LEU A 67 6.46 11.86 -11.31
N TYR A 68 5.84 12.62 -12.21
CA TYR A 68 4.80 13.62 -11.88
C TYR A 68 5.21 14.57 -10.73
N GLY A 69 6.47 15.01 -10.71
CA GLY A 69 7.00 15.89 -9.67
C GLY A 69 7.50 15.20 -8.40
N CYS A 70 7.24 13.89 -8.22
CA CYS A 70 7.76 13.12 -7.10
C CYS A 70 9.15 12.56 -7.43
N ALA A 71 10.10 12.64 -6.50
CA ALA A 71 11.38 11.91 -6.61
C ALA A 71 11.13 10.41 -6.67
N CYS A 72 11.85 9.72 -7.55
CA CYS A 72 11.67 8.29 -7.78
C CYS A 72 12.90 7.53 -7.28
N TYR A 73 12.64 6.44 -6.56
CA TYR A 73 13.68 5.60 -5.95
C TYR A 73 13.94 4.37 -6.82
N SER A 74 15.17 3.85 -6.79
CA SER A 74 15.51 2.63 -7.54
C SER A 74 15.03 1.37 -6.83
N ALA A 75 15.00 1.39 -5.49
CA ALA A 75 14.51 0.29 -4.67
C ALA A 75 13.84 0.81 -3.39
N ILE A 76 12.97 0.02 -2.79
CA ILE A 76 12.32 0.37 -1.52
C ILE A 76 13.33 0.48 -0.36
N THR A 77 14.45 -0.21 -0.47
CA THR A 77 15.55 -0.20 0.53
C THR A 77 16.31 1.13 0.58
N GLU A 78 16.11 2.02 -0.39
CA GLU A 78 16.68 3.37 -0.38
C GLU A 78 15.88 4.36 0.48
N LEU A 79 14.70 3.97 0.92
CA LEU A 79 13.88 4.80 1.80
C LEU A 79 14.49 4.80 3.21
N ALA A 80 14.62 6.00 3.80
CA ALA A 80 15.23 6.16 5.11
C ALA A 80 14.37 5.59 6.26
N GLU A 81 13.06 5.52 6.06
CA GLU A 81 12.11 5.06 7.09
C GLU A 81 11.11 4.05 6.54
N PRO A 82 10.59 3.15 7.40
CA PRO A 82 9.50 2.26 7.07
C PRO A 82 8.25 3.04 6.65
N VAL A 83 7.56 2.55 5.63
CA VAL A 83 6.34 3.18 5.10
C VAL A 83 5.07 2.52 5.63
N ASP A 84 4.01 3.32 5.77
CA ASP A 84 2.73 2.81 6.26
C ASP A 84 2.06 1.88 5.23
N LEU A 85 2.07 2.25 3.95
CA LEU A 85 1.45 1.47 2.88
C LEU A 85 2.39 1.27 1.69
N VAL A 86 2.56 0.03 1.26
CA VAL A 86 3.23 -0.30 0.00
C VAL A 86 2.20 -0.79 -1.01
N ILE A 87 2.09 -0.11 -2.12
CA ILE A 87 1.32 -0.53 -3.29
C ILE A 87 2.25 -1.24 -4.25
N VAL A 88 1.96 -2.50 -4.58
CA VAL A 88 2.77 -3.33 -5.46
C VAL A 88 2.05 -3.52 -6.79
N SER A 89 2.63 -3.00 -7.88
CA SER A 89 2.11 -3.11 -9.24
C SER A 89 3.21 -3.60 -10.18
N VAL A 90 3.58 -4.86 -10.02
CA VAL A 90 4.64 -5.52 -10.80
C VAL A 90 4.12 -6.82 -11.43
N PRO A 91 4.78 -7.32 -12.50
CA PRO A 91 4.46 -8.62 -13.08
C PRO A 91 4.59 -9.77 -12.08
N ASN A 92 3.75 -10.81 -12.23
CA ASN A 92 3.70 -11.97 -11.31
C ASN A 92 5.07 -12.63 -11.07
N LYS A 93 5.89 -12.75 -12.12
CA LYS A 93 7.22 -13.36 -12.06
C LYS A 93 8.20 -12.73 -11.06
N VAL A 94 7.96 -11.49 -10.65
CA VAL A 94 8.82 -10.78 -9.67
C VAL A 94 8.05 -10.42 -8.40
N LEU A 95 6.78 -10.79 -8.31
CA LEU A 95 5.87 -10.35 -7.25
C LEU A 95 6.32 -10.85 -5.88
N GLU A 96 6.58 -12.14 -5.72
CA GLU A 96 7.01 -12.74 -4.45
C GLU A 96 8.28 -12.08 -3.90
N ARG A 97 9.28 -11.91 -4.78
CA ARG A 97 10.51 -11.22 -4.41
C ARG A 97 10.24 -9.78 -3.98
N THR A 98 9.37 -9.08 -4.71
CA THR A 98 9.03 -7.68 -4.41
C THR A 98 8.31 -7.56 -3.07
N VAL A 99 7.36 -8.46 -2.79
CA VAL A 99 6.67 -8.54 -1.51
C VAL A 99 7.65 -8.82 -0.37
N GLY A 100 8.55 -9.79 -0.55
CA GLY A 100 9.60 -10.10 0.43
C GLY A 100 10.49 -8.89 0.74
N GLN A 101 10.90 -8.13 -0.28
CA GLN A 101 11.68 -6.90 -0.11
C GLN A 101 10.90 -5.81 0.63
N ALA A 102 9.60 -5.63 0.31
CA ALA A 102 8.75 -4.67 0.99
C ALA A 102 8.58 -5.01 2.48
N LEU A 103 8.35 -6.28 2.81
CA LEU A 103 8.25 -6.75 4.19
C LEU A 103 9.57 -6.58 4.96
N ALA A 104 10.70 -6.92 4.32
CA ALA A 104 12.03 -6.75 4.91
C ALA A 104 12.39 -5.27 5.16
N SER A 105 11.85 -4.34 4.36
CA SER A 105 12.00 -2.89 4.57
C SER A 105 11.10 -2.32 5.68
N GLY A 106 10.37 -3.16 6.39
CA GLY A 106 9.50 -2.74 7.49
C GLY A 106 8.16 -2.12 7.04
N ALA A 107 7.68 -2.43 5.83
CA ALA A 107 6.36 -2.00 5.37
C ALA A 107 5.28 -2.41 6.38
N ARG A 108 4.40 -1.48 6.75
CA ARG A 108 3.36 -1.74 7.76
C ARG A 108 2.08 -2.32 7.19
N SER A 109 1.85 -2.14 5.90
CA SER A 109 0.74 -2.74 5.16
C SER A 109 1.07 -2.82 3.66
N LEU A 110 0.44 -3.78 2.95
CA LEU A 110 0.62 -3.94 1.52
C LEU A 110 -0.72 -4.02 0.79
N VAL A 111 -0.77 -3.40 -0.39
CA VAL A 111 -1.83 -3.62 -1.38
C VAL A 111 -1.19 -4.10 -2.68
N ILE A 112 -1.66 -5.22 -3.20
CA ILE A 112 -1.09 -5.86 -4.38
C ILE A 112 -2.07 -5.74 -5.55
N PHE A 113 -1.68 -5.00 -6.57
CA PHE A 113 -2.34 -4.93 -7.87
C PHE A 113 -1.60 -5.83 -8.86
N ALA A 114 -1.54 -7.12 -8.59
CA ALA A 114 -1.00 -8.06 -9.54
C ALA A 114 -2.05 -8.45 -10.58
N GLY A 115 -1.60 -8.71 -11.81
CA GLY A 115 -2.45 -9.25 -12.87
C GLY A 115 -3.14 -10.55 -12.43
N ALA A 116 -4.25 -10.86 -13.08
CA ALA A 116 -5.33 -11.71 -12.63
C ALA A 116 -4.99 -13.17 -12.21
N GLU A 117 -3.80 -13.69 -12.45
CA GLU A 117 -3.52 -15.11 -12.33
C GLU A 117 -2.19 -15.38 -11.61
N LEU A 118 -2.20 -15.16 -10.30
CA LEU A 118 -1.18 -15.80 -9.47
C LEU A 118 -1.62 -17.24 -9.24
N GLU A 119 -0.74 -18.20 -9.51
CA GLU A 119 -0.97 -19.60 -9.18
C GLU A 119 -1.12 -19.76 -7.65
N ASP A 120 -1.81 -20.83 -7.23
CA ASP A 120 -2.17 -21.00 -5.81
C ASP A 120 -0.94 -21.11 -4.91
N ASP A 121 0.15 -21.63 -5.41
CA ASP A 121 1.44 -21.71 -4.68
C ASP A 121 2.01 -20.31 -4.39
N GLY A 122 2.00 -19.40 -5.36
CA GLY A 122 2.44 -18.03 -5.16
C GLY A 122 1.57 -17.24 -4.18
N LYS A 123 0.24 -17.46 -4.23
CA LYS A 123 -0.69 -16.88 -3.24
C LYS A 123 -0.39 -17.39 -1.83
N SER A 124 -0.13 -18.70 -1.70
CA SER A 124 0.20 -19.34 -0.43
C SER A 124 1.51 -18.82 0.14
N CYS A 125 2.52 -18.64 -0.70
CA CYS A 125 3.83 -18.08 -0.34
C CYS A 125 3.68 -16.64 0.19
N ILE A 126 3.01 -15.76 -0.55
CA ILE A 126 2.76 -14.36 -0.13
C ILE A 126 1.97 -14.32 1.17
N ALA A 127 0.95 -15.15 1.32
CA ALA A 127 0.16 -15.22 2.55
C ALA A 127 0.98 -15.72 3.74
N ALA A 128 1.92 -16.65 3.53
CA ALA A 128 2.84 -17.12 4.57
C ALA A 128 3.81 -16.01 4.99
N MET A 129 4.45 -15.33 4.04
CA MET A 129 5.34 -14.20 4.31
C MET A 129 4.64 -13.10 5.10
N ALA A 130 3.41 -12.71 4.69
CA ALA A 130 2.62 -11.70 5.36
C ALA A 130 2.28 -12.07 6.81
N ARG A 131 1.90 -13.33 7.03
CA ARG A 131 1.62 -13.85 8.39
C ARG A 131 2.86 -13.85 9.27
N CYS A 132 4.00 -14.32 8.76
CA CYS A 132 5.26 -14.30 9.49
C CYS A 132 5.68 -12.88 9.89
N ALA A 133 5.51 -11.92 8.98
CA ALA A 133 5.82 -10.52 9.22
C ALA A 133 4.73 -9.80 10.06
N ARG A 134 3.56 -10.39 10.27
CA ARG A 134 2.38 -9.78 10.91
C ARG A 134 1.92 -8.50 10.21
N VAL A 135 2.06 -8.45 8.89
CA VAL A 135 1.71 -7.31 8.06
C VAL A 135 0.41 -7.59 7.32
N PRO A 136 -0.61 -6.73 7.39
CA PRO A 136 -1.82 -6.88 6.61
C PRO A 136 -1.53 -6.71 5.12
N VAL A 137 -2.03 -7.64 4.32
CA VAL A 137 -1.92 -7.63 2.86
C VAL A 137 -3.30 -7.72 2.23
N CYS A 138 -3.61 -6.79 1.33
CA CYS A 138 -4.83 -6.76 0.52
C CYS A 138 -4.46 -6.92 -0.96
N GLY A 139 -5.27 -7.63 -1.73
CA GLY A 139 -5.09 -7.78 -3.18
C GLY A 139 -4.65 -9.17 -3.61
N ALA A 140 -4.18 -9.30 -4.86
CA ALA A 140 -3.86 -10.56 -5.52
C ALA A 140 -5.00 -11.59 -5.46
N ASN A 141 -6.17 -11.23 -6.02
CA ASN A 141 -7.27 -12.17 -6.25
C ASN A 141 -8.05 -12.60 -4.99
N GLN A 142 -8.54 -11.64 -4.24
CA GLN A 142 -9.40 -11.83 -3.06
C GLN A 142 -10.81 -12.41 -3.36
N ARG A 143 -11.08 -12.86 -4.60
CA ARG A 143 -12.39 -13.46 -4.92
C ARG A 143 -12.71 -14.68 -4.06
N ALA A 144 -11.71 -15.43 -3.60
CA ALA A 144 -11.91 -16.59 -2.72
C ALA A 144 -12.12 -16.18 -1.25
N SER A 145 -11.49 -15.14 -0.77
CA SER A 145 -11.62 -14.67 0.63
C SER A 145 -12.93 -13.93 0.89
N LEU A 146 -13.45 -13.18 -0.09
CA LEU A 146 -14.75 -12.49 0.03
C LEU A 146 -15.93 -13.46 0.12
N LYS A 147 -15.86 -14.65 -0.48
CA LYS A 147 -16.90 -15.69 -0.31
C LYS A 147 -16.94 -16.25 1.10
N ARG A 148 -15.83 -16.30 1.84
CA ARG A 148 -15.79 -16.73 3.25
C ARG A 148 -16.21 -15.64 4.21
N LEU A 149 -15.87 -14.38 3.95
CA LEU A 149 -16.27 -13.23 4.77
C LEU A 149 -17.77 -12.91 4.63
N ARG A 150 -18.36 -13.08 3.45
CA ARG A 150 -19.83 -12.95 3.27
C ARG A 150 -20.66 -13.90 4.11
N ARG A 151 -20.09 -14.98 4.62
CA ARG A 151 -20.80 -15.90 5.55
C ARG A 151 -20.70 -15.51 7.02
N ARG A 152 -19.86 -14.51 7.39
CA ARG A 152 -19.64 -14.14 8.80
C ARG A 152 -19.88 -12.67 9.15
N SER A 153 -20.01 -11.78 8.22
CA SER A 153 -20.36 -10.38 8.50
C SER A 153 -20.81 -9.65 7.25
N ASN A 154 -21.99 -9.03 7.32
CA ASN A 154 -22.49 -8.05 6.36
C ASN A 154 -21.66 -6.74 6.49
N VAL A 155 -20.44 -6.71 6.00
CA VAL A 155 -19.69 -5.49 5.85
C VAL A 155 -19.27 -5.38 4.39
N ALA A 156 -19.95 -4.47 3.73
CA ALA A 156 -19.67 -4.07 2.38
C ALA A 156 -18.32 -3.33 2.35
N CYS A 157 -17.30 -3.94 1.74
CA CYS A 157 -16.16 -3.20 1.23
C CYS A 157 -16.53 -2.74 -0.18
N THR A 158 -17.26 -1.64 -0.26
CA THR A 158 -17.61 -0.98 -1.52
C THR A 158 -16.88 0.35 -1.54
N SER A 159 -16.11 0.58 -2.60
CA SER A 159 -15.58 1.87 -3.04
C SER A 159 -14.40 2.44 -2.27
N LEU A 160 -13.20 2.07 -2.72
CA LEU A 160 -12.05 2.96 -2.77
C LEU A 160 -11.34 2.72 -4.10
N LEU A 161 -11.90 3.26 -5.16
CA LEU A 161 -11.24 3.62 -6.42
C LEU A 161 -11.60 5.05 -6.75
#